data_c5fd3eb4d2d8349bbbfeb5a57deaf124
#
_entry.id   c5fd3eb4d2d8349bbbfeb5a57deaf124
#
_cell.length_a   1.000
_cell.length_b   1.000
_cell.length_c   1.000
_cell.angle_alpha   90.00
_cell.angle_beta   90.00
_cell.angle_gamma   90.00
#
_symmetry.space_group_name_H-M   'P 1'
#
loop_
_entity.id
_entity.type
_entity.pdbx_description
1 polymer ?
#
loop_
_entity_poly.entity_id
_entity_poly.type
_entity_poly.pdbx_seq_one_letter_code
_entity_poly.pdbx_strand_id
1 'polypeptide(L)'
;MQNAETVLGVLRERGKRGLPCDELYRQLFNPQLYLLAYGRIYSNQGSMTPGVSQETADGMSVAKIDAIIEAMRQERYRFSPVRRIQIPKKDGRLRPLGLPTWSDKLVGEVIRLLLEAYYEPQFSVHSHGYPVQCEGTRGSRRPRQLARRRSSPKVGLFG
;
A
#
# COMPACT_ATOMS: atom_id res chain seq x y z
N MET A 1 3.25 8.20 24.22
CA MET A 1 3.21 7.89 22.77
C MET A 1 1.97 7.08 22.49
N GLN A 2 1.23 7.42 21.44
CA GLN A 2 0.01 6.68 21.07
C GLN A 2 0.39 5.35 20.41
N ASN A 3 -0.34 4.29 20.76
CA ASN A 3 -0.20 3.00 20.11
C ASN A 3 -0.59 3.10 18.63
N ALA A 4 0.15 2.41 17.74
CA ALA A 4 -0.12 2.39 16.31
C ALA A 4 -1.56 1.99 15.98
N GLU A 5 -2.11 0.96 16.63
CA GLU A 5 -3.47 0.49 16.41
C GLU A 5 -4.52 1.55 16.79
N THR A 6 -4.29 2.30 17.86
CA THR A 6 -5.17 3.40 18.26
C THR A 6 -5.21 4.49 17.20
N VAL A 7 -4.04 4.89 16.67
CA VAL A 7 -3.93 5.89 15.61
C VAL A 7 -4.68 5.42 14.36
N LEU A 8 -4.42 4.19 13.92
CA LEU A 8 -5.07 3.64 12.73
C LEU A 8 -6.59 3.46 12.95
N GLY A 9 -7.02 3.11 14.16
CA GLY A 9 -8.44 3.03 14.53
C GLY A 9 -9.15 4.37 14.42
N VAL A 10 -8.54 5.44 14.96
CA VAL A 10 -9.08 6.81 14.84
C VAL A 10 -9.18 7.24 13.38
N LEU A 11 -8.15 6.95 12.56
CA LEU A 11 -8.17 7.29 11.14
C LEU A 11 -9.30 6.56 10.40
N ARG A 12 -9.52 5.28 10.68
CA ARG A 12 -10.63 4.50 10.10
C ARG A 12 -11.99 5.12 10.43
N GLU A 13 -12.20 5.50 11.69
CA GLU A 13 -13.47 6.13 12.10
C GLU A 13 -13.68 7.51 11.45
N ARG A 14 -12.60 8.30 11.33
CA ARG A 14 -12.67 9.58 10.60
C ARG A 14 -12.98 9.34 9.12
N GLY A 15 -12.33 8.36 8.48
CA GLY A 15 -12.59 7.96 7.10
C GLY A 15 -14.04 7.54 6.86
N LYS A 16 -14.61 6.67 7.73
CA LYS A 16 -16.02 6.27 7.66
C LYS A 16 -17.00 7.44 7.72
N ARG A 17 -16.65 8.47 8.48
CA ARG A 17 -17.50 9.66 8.67
C ARG A 17 -17.21 10.75 7.65
N GLY A 18 -16.26 10.58 6.74
CA GLY A 18 -15.82 11.61 5.80
C GLY A 18 -15.23 12.87 6.48
N LEU A 19 -14.69 12.72 7.70
CA LEU A 19 -14.10 13.82 8.44
C LEU A 19 -12.69 14.13 7.92
N PRO A 20 -12.27 15.40 7.88
CA PRO A 20 -10.94 15.77 7.39
C PRO A 20 -9.82 15.14 8.23
N CYS A 21 -8.68 14.90 7.58
CA CYS A 21 -7.48 14.32 8.20
C CYS A 21 -6.32 15.31 8.13
N ASP A 22 -6.38 16.37 8.90
CA ASP A 22 -5.48 17.54 8.79
C ASP A 22 -4.06 17.27 9.31
N GLU A 23 -3.89 16.30 10.24
CA GLU A 23 -2.61 16.04 10.90
C GLU A 23 -1.94 14.73 10.47
N LEU A 24 -2.22 14.26 9.25
CA LEU A 24 -1.70 12.99 8.77
C LEU A 24 -0.16 12.94 8.76
N TYR A 25 0.49 14.06 8.37
CA TYR A 25 1.95 14.17 8.35
C TYR A 25 2.57 13.97 9.74
N ARG A 26 1.94 14.51 10.80
CA ARG A 26 2.43 14.37 12.18
C ARG A 26 2.43 12.91 12.66
N GLN A 27 1.59 12.06 12.08
CA GLN A 27 1.58 10.63 12.41
C GLN A 27 2.86 9.92 11.94
N LEU A 28 3.58 10.46 10.94
CA LEU A 28 4.88 9.96 10.52
C LEU A 28 5.97 10.10 11.60
N PHE A 29 5.68 10.80 12.69
CA PHE A 29 6.63 10.93 13.83
C PHE A 29 6.42 9.87 14.91
N ASN A 30 5.47 8.95 14.71
CA ASN A 30 5.16 7.89 15.67
C ASN A 30 5.99 6.63 15.39
N PRO A 31 7.01 6.29 16.21
CA PRO A 31 7.87 5.13 15.99
C PRO A 31 7.11 3.79 16.06
N GLN A 32 5.96 3.72 16.72
CA GLN A 32 5.15 2.50 16.78
C GLN A 32 4.61 2.10 15.39
N LEU A 33 4.34 3.09 14.52
CA LEU A 33 3.96 2.83 13.13
C LEU A 33 5.10 2.23 12.33
N TYR A 34 6.35 2.66 12.59
CA TYR A 34 7.54 2.09 11.94
C TYR A 34 7.80 0.64 12.39
N LEU A 35 7.60 0.33 13.66
CA LEU A 35 7.71 -1.04 14.15
C LEU A 35 6.64 -1.96 13.55
N LEU A 36 5.41 -1.48 13.43
CA LEU A 36 4.32 -2.21 12.76
C LEU A 36 4.64 -2.41 11.27
N ALA A 37 5.08 -1.35 10.59
CA ALA A 37 5.49 -1.41 9.17
C ALA A 37 6.65 -2.38 8.96
N TYR A 38 7.65 -2.34 9.83
CA TYR A 38 8.77 -3.27 9.80
C TYR A 38 8.32 -4.73 9.83
N GLY A 39 7.46 -5.10 10.81
CA GLY A 39 6.94 -6.46 10.91
C GLY A 39 6.19 -6.91 9.65
N ARG A 40 5.43 -6.02 9.01
CA ARG A 40 4.71 -6.31 7.76
C ARG A 40 5.66 -6.53 6.57
N ILE A 41 6.67 -5.66 6.41
CA ILE A 41 7.60 -5.79 5.29
C ILE A 41 8.53 -6.98 5.48
N TYR A 42 8.98 -7.23 6.70
CA TYR A 42 9.93 -8.30 7.00
C TYR A 42 9.42 -9.68 6.56
N SER A 43 8.12 -9.93 6.69
CA SER A 43 7.48 -11.18 6.26
C SER A 43 7.36 -11.35 4.73
N ASN A 44 7.62 -10.31 3.94
CA ASN A 44 7.49 -10.38 2.48
C ASN A 44 8.73 -11.02 1.83
N GLN A 45 8.54 -11.85 0.80
CA GLN A 45 9.62 -12.53 0.08
C GLN A 45 10.70 -11.59 -0.51
N GLY A 46 10.36 -10.33 -0.79
CA GLY A 46 11.29 -9.33 -1.31
C GLY A 46 12.00 -8.48 -0.24
N SER A 47 11.82 -8.81 1.05
CA SER A 47 12.35 -8.01 2.16
C SER A 47 13.86 -7.87 2.15
N MET A 48 14.59 -8.92 1.78
CA MET A 48 16.06 -8.96 1.76
C MET A 48 16.66 -8.39 0.45
N THR A 49 15.84 -8.00 -0.53
CA THR A 49 16.37 -7.48 -1.80
C THR A 49 16.84 -6.03 -1.61
N PRO A 50 18.16 -5.75 -1.74
CA PRO A 50 18.69 -4.40 -1.53
C PRO A 50 18.31 -3.46 -2.68
N GLY A 51 18.12 -2.18 -2.34
CA GLY A 51 17.96 -1.09 -3.30
C GLY A 51 19.32 -0.61 -3.86
N VAL A 52 19.50 0.69 -3.98
CA VAL A 52 20.78 1.32 -4.33
C VAL A 52 21.77 1.19 -3.19
N SER A 53 21.31 1.41 -1.94
CA SER A 53 22.10 1.10 -0.75
C SER A 53 22.07 -0.42 -0.49
N GLN A 54 23.11 -0.94 0.14
CA GLN A 54 23.19 -2.36 0.53
C GLN A 54 22.39 -2.65 1.82
N GLU A 55 21.49 -1.75 2.21
CA GLU A 55 20.63 -1.93 3.37
C GLU A 55 19.67 -3.10 3.15
N THR A 56 19.58 -3.95 4.15
CA THR A 56 18.63 -5.07 4.22
C THR A 56 17.74 -4.93 5.44
N ALA A 57 16.72 -5.79 5.55
CA ALA A 57 15.85 -5.86 6.71
C ALA A 57 16.63 -6.00 8.03
N ASP A 58 17.61 -6.89 8.05
CA ASP A 58 18.43 -7.21 9.25
C ASP A 58 19.31 -6.04 9.70
N GLY A 59 19.62 -5.11 8.81
CA GLY A 59 20.38 -3.89 9.12
C GLY A 59 19.56 -2.77 9.73
N MET A 60 18.26 -2.97 9.97
CA MET A 60 17.39 -1.98 10.59
C MET A 60 17.56 -1.98 12.12
N SER A 61 17.57 -0.80 12.71
CA SER A 61 17.64 -0.61 14.15
C SER A 61 16.73 0.50 14.61
N VAL A 62 16.42 0.52 15.90
CA VAL A 62 15.60 1.61 16.49
C VAL A 62 16.28 2.97 16.25
N ALA A 63 17.60 3.05 16.40
CA ALA A 63 18.35 4.27 16.14
C ALA A 63 18.20 4.79 14.70
N LYS A 64 18.12 3.90 13.70
CA LYS A 64 17.81 4.28 12.29
C LYS A 64 16.38 4.80 12.14
N ILE A 65 15.42 4.17 12.81
CA ILE A 65 14.02 4.63 12.82
C ILE A 65 13.95 6.04 13.41
N ASP A 66 14.61 6.27 14.54
CA ASP A 66 14.64 7.59 15.19
C ASP A 66 15.30 8.65 14.30
N ALA A 67 16.38 8.30 13.60
CA ALA A 67 17.02 9.18 12.62
C ALA A 67 16.09 9.54 11.44
N ILE A 68 15.30 8.57 10.94
CA ILE A 68 14.30 8.80 9.90
C ILE A 68 13.22 9.75 10.41
N ILE A 69 12.70 9.51 11.61
CA ILE A 69 11.66 10.34 12.24
C ILE A 69 12.17 11.77 12.45
N GLU A 70 13.40 11.93 12.91
CA GLU A 70 13.99 13.26 13.10
C GLU A 70 14.17 14.00 11.76
N ALA A 71 14.61 13.30 10.72
CA ALA A 71 14.69 13.86 9.37
C ALA A 71 13.31 14.27 8.83
N MET A 72 12.25 13.50 9.16
CA MET A 72 10.85 13.84 8.82
C MET A 72 10.38 15.10 9.56
N ARG A 73 10.64 15.21 10.88
CA ARG A 73 10.28 16.40 11.68
C ARG A 73 10.89 17.68 11.16
N GLN A 74 12.11 17.58 10.66
CA GLN A 74 12.86 18.70 10.11
C GLN A 74 12.61 18.92 8.61
N GLU A 75 11.65 18.17 8.00
CA GLU A 75 11.33 18.22 6.57
C GLU A 75 12.52 17.98 5.64
N ARG A 76 13.57 17.28 6.16
CA ARG A 76 14.83 17.00 5.45
C ARG A 76 14.89 15.59 4.85
N TYR A 77 13.93 14.72 5.15
CA TYR A 77 13.92 13.39 4.55
C TYR A 77 13.74 13.49 3.05
N ARG A 78 14.60 12.77 2.31
CA ARG A 78 14.52 12.67 0.84
C ARG A 78 14.58 11.20 0.44
N PHE A 79 13.65 10.79 -0.42
CA PHE A 79 13.68 9.47 -1.01
C PHE A 79 14.92 9.30 -1.90
N SER A 80 15.57 8.16 -1.78
CA SER A 80 16.73 7.81 -2.59
C SER A 80 16.32 7.38 -3.99
N PRO A 81 17.18 7.54 -5.00
CA PRO A 81 16.94 6.95 -6.32
C PRO A 81 16.74 5.44 -6.22
N VAL A 82 15.81 4.90 -7.01
CA VAL A 82 15.54 3.46 -7.03
C VAL A 82 16.53 2.73 -7.92
N ARG A 83 16.97 1.54 -7.52
CA ARG A 83 17.72 0.62 -8.38
C ARG A 83 16.77 -0.01 -9.39
N ARG A 84 16.99 0.26 -10.68
CA ARG A 84 16.15 -0.31 -11.74
C ARG A 84 16.64 -1.69 -12.13
N ILE A 85 15.74 -2.67 -12.16
CA ILE A 85 15.94 -4.00 -12.69
C ILE A 85 14.92 -4.32 -13.77
N GLN A 86 15.24 -5.27 -14.65
CA GLN A 86 14.32 -5.73 -15.68
C GLN A 86 13.75 -7.10 -15.29
N ILE A 87 12.42 -7.22 -15.30
CA ILE A 87 11.74 -8.47 -14.98
C ILE A 87 11.09 -9.02 -16.25
N PRO A 88 11.31 -10.31 -16.60
CA PRO A 88 10.65 -10.91 -17.74
C PRO A 88 9.15 -11.07 -17.48
N LYS A 89 8.35 -10.72 -18.47
CA LYS A 89 6.91 -11.02 -18.52
C LYS A 89 6.67 -12.41 -19.12
N LYS A 90 5.45 -12.93 -18.97
CA LYS A 90 5.06 -14.22 -19.56
C LYS A 90 5.15 -14.25 -21.08
N ASP A 91 5.05 -13.10 -21.73
CA ASP A 91 5.15 -12.91 -23.19
C ASP A 91 6.59 -12.69 -23.69
N GLY A 92 7.60 -12.87 -22.83
CA GLY A 92 9.02 -12.69 -23.14
C GLY A 92 9.50 -11.24 -23.12
N ARG A 93 8.62 -10.25 -23.05
CA ARG A 93 9.01 -8.83 -22.94
C ARG A 93 9.54 -8.53 -21.53
N LEU A 94 10.43 -7.56 -21.43
CA LEU A 94 10.95 -7.07 -20.16
C LEU A 94 10.09 -5.91 -19.64
N ARG A 95 9.91 -5.85 -18.31
CA ARG A 95 9.35 -4.69 -17.64
C ARG A 95 10.34 -4.12 -16.63
N PRO A 96 10.53 -2.79 -16.58
CA PRO A 96 11.33 -2.20 -15.54
C PRO A 96 10.63 -2.28 -14.19
N LEU A 97 11.39 -2.58 -13.15
CA LEU A 97 10.98 -2.51 -11.75
C LEU A 97 11.98 -1.65 -10.99
N GLY A 98 11.50 -0.68 -10.22
CA GLY A 98 12.31 0.11 -9.29
C GLY A 98 12.37 -0.55 -7.92
N LEU A 99 13.57 -0.76 -7.41
CA LEU A 99 13.82 -1.26 -6.07
C LEU A 99 14.26 -0.10 -5.17
N PRO A 100 13.41 0.39 -4.26
CA PRO A 100 13.79 1.43 -3.31
C PRO A 100 14.76 0.87 -2.24
N THR A 101 15.42 1.78 -1.52
CA THR A 101 16.20 1.42 -0.34
C THR A 101 15.31 0.84 0.76
N TRP A 102 15.91 0.17 1.73
CA TRP A 102 15.13 -0.40 2.82
C TRP A 102 14.45 0.67 3.68
N SER A 103 15.17 1.76 3.97
CA SER A 103 14.62 2.91 4.67
C SER A 103 13.42 3.52 3.93
N ASP A 104 13.51 3.64 2.60
CA ASP A 104 12.41 4.15 1.79
C ASP A 104 11.21 3.18 1.71
N LYS A 105 11.46 1.87 1.69
CA LYS A 105 10.39 0.86 1.81
C LYS A 105 9.65 1.01 3.13
N LEU A 106 10.39 1.21 4.22
CA LEU A 106 9.81 1.36 5.55
C LEU A 106 8.93 2.61 5.66
N VAL A 107 9.45 3.76 5.22
CA VAL A 107 8.67 5.01 5.18
C VAL A 107 7.44 4.87 4.28
N GLY A 108 7.61 4.28 3.09
CA GLY A 108 6.51 4.02 2.17
C GLY A 108 5.41 3.14 2.77
N GLU A 109 5.79 2.13 3.56
CA GLU A 109 4.82 1.27 4.25
C GLU A 109 4.09 2.02 5.37
N VAL A 110 4.76 2.89 6.12
CA VAL A 110 4.10 3.74 7.14
C VAL A 110 3.08 4.65 6.47
N ILE A 111 3.44 5.29 5.35
CA ILE A 111 2.51 6.13 4.58
C ILE A 111 1.33 5.28 4.09
N ARG A 112 1.58 4.07 3.58
CA ARG A 112 0.52 3.14 3.13
C ARG A 112 -0.44 2.81 4.26
N LEU A 113 0.07 2.47 5.46
CA LEU A 113 -0.74 2.17 6.64
C LEU A 113 -1.70 3.30 7.00
N LEU A 114 -1.21 4.53 6.99
CA LEU A 114 -1.99 5.72 7.32
C LEU A 114 -3.07 5.99 6.27
N LEU A 115 -2.70 5.99 4.98
CA LEU A 115 -3.62 6.24 3.87
C LEU A 115 -4.67 5.13 3.77
N GLU A 116 -4.26 3.86 3.90
CA GLU A 116 -5.15 2.71 3.90
C GLU A 116 -6.18 2.80 5.04
N ALA A 117 -5.74 3.12 6.25
CA ALA A 117 -6.63 3.26 7.39
C ALA A 117 -7.72 4.34 7.17
N TYR A 118 -7.36 5.44 6.49
CA TYR A 118 -8.28 6.54 6.25
C TYR A 118 -9.18 6.32 5.02
N TYR A 119 -8.62 5.86 3.89
CA TYR A 119 -9.34 5.79 2.63
C TYR A 119 -10.08 4.46 2.41
N GLU A 120 -9.59 3.34 2.94
CA GLU A 120 -10.25 2.03 2.74
C GLU A 120 -11.73 2.02 3.13
N PRO A 121 -12.14 2.64 4.25
CA PRO A 121 -13.55 2.70 4.62
C PRO A 121 -14.43 3.53 3.67
N GLN A 122 -13.84 4.36 2.82
CA GLN A 122 -14.55 5.22 1.88
C GLN A 122 -14.78 4.54 0.52
N PHE A 123 -14.09 3.42 0.26
CA PHE A 123 -14.23 2.73 -1.01
C PHE A 123 -15.58 2.00 -1.10
N SER A 124 -16.22 2.14 -2.26
CA SER A 124 -17.43 1.40 -2.59
C SER A 124 -17.16 -0.10 -2.73
N VAL A 125 -18.15 -0.92 -2.40
CA VAL A 125 -18.11 -2.38 -2.65
C VAL A 125 -17.94 -2.73 -4.13
N HIS A 126 -18.15 -1.78 -5.02
CA HIS A 126 -17.94 -1.90 -6.47
C HIS A 126 -16.57 -1.39 -6.92
N SER A 127 -15.73 -0.89 -6.00
CA SER A 127 -14.37 -0.47 -6.34
C SER A 127 -13.56 -1.67 -6.81
N HIS A 128 -13.14 -1.65 -8.07
CA HIS A 128 -12.31 -2.68 -8.68
C HIS A 128 -10.83 -2.26 -8.59
N GLY A 129 -10.21 -2.58 -7.48
CA GLY A 129 -8.80 -2.34 -7.23
C GLY A 129 -8.21 -3.48 -6.41
N TYR A 130 -7.36 -3.16 -5.47
CA TYR A 130 -6.82 -4.08 -4.46
C TYR A 130 -7.27 -3.64 -3.06
N PRO A 131 -8.57 -3.70 -2.71
CA PRO A 131 -9.01 -3.41 -1.35
C PRO A 131 -8.42 -4.46 -0.40
N VAL A 132 -8.01 -4.02 0.79
CA VAL A 132 -7.39 -4.89 1.81
C VAL A 132 -8.31 -6.01 2.27
N GLN A 133 -9.62 -5.81 2.18
CA GLN A 133 -10.62 -6.82 2.53
C GLN A 133 -10.66 -8.04 1.59
N CYS A 134 -9.86 -8.06 0.51
CA CYS A 134 -9.67 -9.23 -0.33
C CYS A 134 -8.59 -10.19 0.19
N GLU A 135 -8.28 -10.20 1.49
CA GLU A 135 -7.44 -11.21 2.14
C GLU A 135 -8.13 -12.58 2.20
N GLY A 136 -8.42 -13.17 1.08
CA GLY A 136 -9.05 -14.50 1.05
C GLY A 136 -8.95 -15.16 -0.31
N THR A 137 -8.58 -14.45 -1.35
CA THR A 137 -8.51 -15.02 -2.70
C THR A 137 -7.15 -14.82 -3.34
N ARG A 138 -6.14 -15.44 -2.77
CA ARG A 138 -4.97 -15.84 -3.55
C ARG A 138 -5.47 -16.79 -4.63
N GLY A 139 -5.76 -16.25 -5.81
CA GLY A 139 -5.87 -17.08 -7.02
C GLY A 139 -7.24 -17.50 -7.51
N SER A 140 -8.37 -16.99 -7.03
CA SER A 140 -9.63 -17.27 -7.74
C SER A 140 -9.84 -16.19 -8.82
N ARG A 141 -9.45 -16.52 -10.05
CA ARG A 141 -9.96 -15.87 -11.24
C ARG A 141 -11.47 -16.03 -11.23
N ARG A 142 -12.22 -14.98 -10.90
CA ARG A 142 -13.66 -15.01 -11.18
C ARG A 142 -13.84 -15.17 -12.68
N PRO A 143 -14.61 -16.17 -13.16
CA PRO A 143 -14.92 -16.29 -14.57
C PRO A 143 -15.67 -15.00 -14.96
N ARG A 144 -15.23 -14.36 -16.06
CA ARG A 144 -15.99 -13.31 -16.73
C ARG A 144 -17.39 -13.87 -16.99
N GLN A 145 -18.38 -13.43 -16.24
CA GLN A 145 -19.75 -13.62 -16.64
C GLN A 145 -19.95 -12.76 -17.90
N LEU A 146 -19.91 -13.44 -19.02
CA LEU A 146 -20.39 -12.92 -20.30
C LEU A 146 -21.82 -12.45 -20.06
N ALA A 147 -22.02 -11.13 -20.09
CA ALA A 147 -23.34 -10.55 -20.14
C ALA A 147 -24.07 -11.17 -21.33
N ARG A 148 -25.01 -12.08 -21.06
CA ARG A 148 -25.96 -12.55 -22.06
C ARG A 148 -26.69 -11.31 -22.58
N ARG A 149 -26.39 -10.94 -23.81
CA ARG A 149 -27.24 -10.03 -24.59
C ARG A 149 -28.63 -10.63 -24.62
N ARG A 150 -29.58 -10.05 -23.92
CA ARG A 150 -30.99 -10.32 -24.14
C ARG A 150 -31.32 -9.83 -25.54
N SER A 151 -31.54 -10.78 -26.44
CA SER A 151 -32.17 -10.53 -27.73
C SER A 151 -33.60 -10.02 -27.49
N SER A 152 -33.88 -8.81 -27.91
CA SER A 152 -35.22 -8.27 -27.95
C SER A 152 -36.10 -9.08 -28.87
N PRO A 153 -37.36 -9.39 -28.52
CA PRO A 153 -38.30 -10.04 -29.44
C PRO A 153 -38.64 -9.09 -30.58
N LYS A 154 -38.52 -9.55 -31.80
CA LYS A 154 -39.08 -8.88 -32.99
C LYS A 154 -40.58 -8.87 -32.86
N VAL A 155 -41.17 -7.70 -32.76
CA VAL A 155 -42.60 -7.50 -32.94
C VAL A 155 -42.89 -7.61 -34.45
N GLY A 156 -43.55 -8.70 -34.87
CA GLY A 156 -44.09 -8.81 -36.20
C GLY A 156 -45.29 -7.93 -36.36
N LEU A 157 -45.25 -7.03 -37.32
CA LEU A 157 -46.39 -6.31 -37.81
C LEU A 157 -47.09 -7.18 -38.87
N PHE A 158 -48.29 -7.63 -38.57
CA PHE A 158 -49.26 -8.07 -39.55
C PHE A 158 -50.18 -6.89 -39.90
N GLY A 159 -50.40 -6.66 -41.14
CA GLY A 159 -51.36 -5.76 -41.68
C GLY A 159 -51.12 -5.60 -43.16
#